data_53639bed309f6395f96790d6996b37a6
#
_entry.id   53639bed309f6395f96790d6996b37a6
#
_cell.length_a   1.000
_cell.length_b   1.000
_cell.length_c   1.000
_cell.angle_alpha   90.00
_cell.angle_beta   90.00
_cell.angle_gamma   90.00
#
_symmetry.space_group_name_H-M   'P 1'
#
loop_
_entity.id
_entity.type
_entity.pdbx_description
1 polymer ?
#
loop_
_entity_poly.entity_id
_entity_poly.type
_entity_poly.pdbx_seq_one_letter_code
_entity_poly.pdbx_strand_id
1 'polypeptide(L)'
;MLRNPVTVDEVLDSPMISDPLHRLDCCVITDGGGAIVVVSPEVARDLGRKSAKVLGHGEAVKHSTNGKLDITYTGAVVSGPRAFAEAGVTHADIDYASIYDSFTITVVETIEDLGFCKKGEGGAFAASGALKAPDGGLPFNTDGGGLCNNHPAFRGGITKVIEAVRQLRGEANPQVQVPNCEIALVHGTGGSIATRMGSATLILGQEDA
;
A
#
# COMPACT_ATOMS: atom_id res chain seq x y z
N MET A 1 -5.31 6.40 -14.97
CA MET A 1 -4.62 7.06 -16.11
C MET A 1 -4.00 6.02 -17.03
N LEU A 2 -3.00 5.26 -16.61
CA LEU A 2 -2.44 4.18 -17.42
C LEU A 2 -3.31 2.92 -17.23
N ARG A 3 -3.90 2.43 -18.31
CA ARG A 3 -4.83 1.28 -18.27
C ARG A 3 -4.41 0.13 -19.17
N ASN A 4 -3.47 0.38 -20.07
CA ASN A 4 -3.00 -0.66 -20.97
C ASN A 4 -2.02 -1.56 -20.23
N PRO A 5 -2.15 -2.89 -20.36
CA PRO A 5 -1.13 -3.81 -19.89
C PRO A 5 0.23 -3.47 -20.51
N VAL A 6 1.28 -3.63 -19.76
CA VAL A 6 2.66 -3.48 -20.24
C VAL A 6 3.45 -4.74 -19.90
N THR A 7 4.40 -5.08 -20.75
CA THR A 7 5.35 -6.17 -20.52
C THR A 7 6.57 -5.68 -19.75
N VAL A 8 7.35 -6.60 -19.20
CA VAL A 8 8.63 -6.27 -18.55
C VAL A 8 9.57 -5.58 -19.54
N ASP A 9 9.62 -6.06 -20.78
CA ASP A 9 10.48 -5.47 -21.82
C ASP A 9 10.07 -4.03 -22.12
N GLU A 10 8.76 -3.73 -22.22
CA GLU A 10 8.27 -2.37 -22.41
C GLU A 10 8.63 -1.44 -21.23
N VAL A 11 8.69 -1.96 -20.01
CA VAL A 11 9.18 -1.18 -18.85
C VAL A 11 10.66 -0.87 -19.02
N LEU A 12 11.48 -1.87 -19.36
CA LEU A 12 12.93 -1.74 -19.55
C LEU A 12 13.30 -0.86 -20.76
N ASP A 13 12.50 -0.87 -21.82
CA ASP A 13 12.68 -0.05 -23.00
C ASP A 13 12.16 1.39 -22.84
N SER A 14 11.42 1.66 -21.78
CA SER A 14 10.92 3.02 -21.55
C SER A 14 12.07 3.99 -21.20
N PRO A 15 11.93 5.29 -21.46
CA PRO A 15 13.02 6.25 -21.21
C PRO A 15 13.58 6.15 -19.79
N MET A 16 14.89 6.05 -19.67
CA MET A 16 15.59 6.05 -18.38
C MET A 16 15.42 7.40 -17.68
N ILE A 17 15.06 7.38 -16.42
CA ILE A 17 14.90 8.57 -15.58
C ILE A 17 16.07 8.71 -14.62
N SER A 18 16.45 7.63 -13.95
CA SER A 18 17.59 7.58 -13.03
C SER A 18 18.03 6.12 -12.91
N ASP A 19 19.23 5.80 -13.38
CA ASP A 19 19.75 4.44 -13.41
C ASP A 19 19.59 3.73 -12.05
N PRO A 20 18.95 2.55 -12.00
CA PRO A 20 18.40 1.73 -13.10
C PRO A 20 16.90 1.98 -13.38
N LEU A 21 16.27 3.04 -12.88
CA LEU A 21 14.83 3.27 -12.99
C LEU A 21 14.45 3.94 -14.31
N HIS A 22 13.49 3.35 -14.99
CA HIS A 22 12.89 3.85 -16.21
C HIS A 22 11.56 4.58 -15.92
N ARG A 23 10.98 5.20 -16.95
CA ARG A 23 9.75 6.00 -16.80
C ARG A 23 8.58 5.19 -16.25
N LEU A 24 8.43 3.94 -16.65
CA LEU A 24 7.35 3.08 -16.18
C LEU A 24 7.60 2.47 -14.79
N ASP A 25 8.80 2.66 -14.23
CA ASP A 25 9.09 2.39 -12.82
C ASP A 25 8.65 3.53 -11.90
N CYS A 26 8.29 4.69 -12.46
CA CYS A 26 7.99 5.90 -11.72
C CYS A 26 6.50 6.16 -11.67
N CYS A 27 6.03 6.72 -10.55
CA CYS A 27 4.65 7.12 -10.39
C CYS A 27 4.21 8.19 -11.41
N VAL A 28 2.92 8.19 -11.73
CA VAL A 28 2.31 9.21 -12.57
C VAL A 28 2.00 10.46 -11.75
N ILE A 29 2.33 11.63 -12.28
CA ILE A 29 1.99 12.90 -11.64
C ILE A 29 0.52 13.21 -11.95
N THR A 30 -0.29 13.39 -10.91
CA THR A 30 -1.72 13.67 -11.05
C THR A 30 -2.14 14.78 -10.09
N ASP A 31 -3.24 15.44 -10.42
CA ASP A 31 -4.03 16.16 -9.44
C ASP A 31 -4.96 15.19 -8.72
N GLY A 32 -5.27 15.48 -7.48
CA GLY A 32 -6.19 14.64 -6.72
C GLY A 32 -6.22 14.98 -5.23
N GLY A 33 -7.18 14.38 -4.57
CA GLY A 33 -7.39 14.50 -3.13
C GLY A 33 -8.48 13.55 -2.67
N GLY A 34 -8.65 13.46 -1.37
CA GLY A 34 -9.68 12.64 -0.77
C GLY A 34 -10.04 13.13 0.62
N ALA A 35 -11.12 12.58 1.15
CA ALA A 35 -11.55 12.82 2.51
C ALA A 35 -11.98 11.48 3.15
N ILE A 36 -11.65 11.34 4.42
CA ILE A 36 -12.06 10.23 5.26
C ILE A 36 -12.72 10.82 6.49
N VAL A 37 -13.86 10.27 6.86
CA VAL A 37 -14.55 10.65 8.09
C VAL A 37 -14.31 9.55 9.11
N VAL A 38 -13.64 9.91 10.20
CA VAL A 38 -13.42 9.01 11.33
C VAL A 38 -14.42 9.37 12.42
N VAL A 39 -15.15 8.38 12.92
CA VAL A 39 -16.19 8.56 13.93
C VAL A 39 -16.06 7.51 15.02
N SER A 40 -16.70 7.74 16.16
CA SER A 40 -16.79 6.70 17.18
C SER A 40 -17.70 5.54 16.72
N PRO A 41 -17.55 4.34 17.30
CA PRO A 41 -18.41 3.20 16.95
C PRO A 41 -19.91 3.50 17.14
N GLU A 42 -20.27 4.31 18.12
CA GLU A 42 -21.66 4.71 18.36
C GLU A 42 -22.21 5.51 17.18
N VAL A 43 -21.47 6.53 16.74
CA VAL A 43 -21.85 7.36 15.58
C VAL A 43 -21.90 6.53 14.30
N ALA A 44 -20.96 5.58 14.11
CA ALA A 44 -20.97 4.69 12.95
C ALA A 44 -22.26 3.86 12.90
N ARG A 45 -22.67 3.28 14.03
CA ARG A 45 -23.94 2.53 14.12
C ARG A 45 -25.15 3.39 13.82
N ASP A 46 -25.19 4.62 14.37
CA ASP A 46 -26.32 5.54 14.15
C ASP A 46 -26.45 5.99 12.69
N LEU A 47 -25.33 6.06 11.97
CA LEU A 47 -25.32 6.39 10.54
C LEU A 47 -25.89 5.26 9.65
N GLY A 48 -25.92 4.03 10.13
CA GLY A 48 -26.44 2.87 9.41
C GLY A 48 -25.77 2.59 8.07
N ARG A 49 -24.52 3.02 7.90
CA ARG A 49 -23.71 2.79 6.70
C ARG A 49 -22.63 1.78 6.98
N LYS A 50 -22.31 0.94 6.00
CA LYS A 50 -21.13 0.08 6.11
C LYS A 50 -19.90 0.92 6.43
N SER A 51 -19.24 0.58 7.52
CA SER A 51 -18.00 1.20 7.97
C SER A 51 -16.84 0.22 7.91
N ALA A 52 -15.62 0.72 8.05
CA ALA A 52 -14.44 -0.10 8.27
C ALA A 52 -13.87 0.25 9.64
N LYS A 53 -13.49 -0.76 10.41
CA LYS A 53 -12.82 -0.59 11.71
C LYS A 53 -11.34 -0.41 11.51
N VAL A 54 -10.69 0.40 12.32
CA VAL A 54 -9.24 0.37 12.52
C VAL A 54 -8.95 -0.71 13.56
N LEU A 55 -8.34 -1.82 13.13
CA LEU A 55 -7.99 -2.94 13.99
C LEU A 55 -6.63 -2.74 14.64
N GLY A 56 -5.69 -2.13 13.92
CA GLY A 56 -4.37 -1.85 14.42
C GLY A 56 -3.64 -0.79 13.61
N HIS A 57 -2.66 -0.15 14.24
CA HIS A 57 -1.85 0.86 13.59
C HIS A 57 -0.39 0.81 14.06
N GLY A 58 0.49 1.37 13.27
CA GLY A 58 1.89 1.56 13.62
C GLY A 58 2.51 2.70 12.85
N GLU A 59 3.34 3.46 13.52
CA GLU A 59 4.10 4.54 12.92
C GLU A 59 5.58 4.40 13.27
N ALA A 60 6.43 4.83 12.36
CA ALA A 60 7.86 4.86 12.55
C ALA A 60 8.50 5.99 11.76
N VAL A 61 9.54 6.57 12.35
CA VAL A 61 10.46 7.46 11.68
C VAL A 61 11.81 6.76 11.59
N LYS A 62 12.28 6.54 10.37
CA LYS A 62 13.59 5.93 10.14
C LYS A 62 14.69 6.90 10.53
N HIS A 63 15.59 6.47 11.40
CA HIS A 63 16.69 7.29 11.88
C HIS A 63 17.80 7.41 10.83
N SER A 64 18.42 8.59 10.74
CA SER A 64 19.52 8.85 9.80
C SER A 64 20.88 8.25 10.22
N THR A 65 20.97 7.72 11.44
CA THR A 65 22.17 7.04 11.98
C THR A 65 23.47 7.82 11.69
N ASN A 66 23.47 9.13 12.04
CA ASN A 66 24.60 10.05 11.79
C ASN A 66 25.05 10.10 10.31
N GLY A 67 24.10 10.06 9.38
CA GLY A 67 24.36 10.11 7.94
C GLY A 67 24.77 8.77 7.31
N LYS A 68 24.83 7.69 8.07
CA LYS A 68 25.00 6.34 7.55
C LYS A 68 23.62 5.75 7.24
N LEU A 69 23.12 6.07 6.06
CA LEU A 69 21.78 5.63 5.64
C LEU A 69 21.86 4.25 4.99
N ASP A 70 21.13 3.31 5.56
CA ASP A 70 20.82 2.07 4.90
C ASP A 70 19.54 2.27 4.08
N ILE A 71 19.66 2.27 2.76
CA ILE A 71 18.52 2.45 1.85
C ILE A 71 17.78 1.17 1.54
N THR A 72 18.19 0.04 2.09
CA THR A 72 17.59 -1.28 1.81
C THR A 72 16.37 -1.59 2.66
N TYR A 73 15.96 -0.67 3.55
CA TYR A 73 14.73 -0.82 4.34
C TYR A 73 14.04 0.52 4.58
N THR A 74 12.75 0.48 4.87
CA THR A 74 11.92 1.62 5.28
C THR A 74 11.54 1.52 6.76
N GLY A 75 10.78 2.50 7.26
CA GLY A 75 10.20 2.41 8.61
C GLY A 75 9.11 1.32 8.75
N ALA A 76 8.73 0.66 7.65
CA ALA A 76 7.77 -0.43 7.65
C ALA A 76 8.21 -1.62 8.54
N VAL A 77 9.52 -1.85 8.66
CA VAL A 77 10.09 -2.87 9.58
C VAL A 77 9.71 -2.65 11.05
N VAL A 78 9.24 -1.46 11.40
CA VAL A 78 8.77 -1.12 12.76
C VAL A 78 7.26 -0.90 12.77
N SER A 79 6.72 -0.14 11.82
CA SER A 79 5.29 0.18 11.78
C SER A 79 4.43 -1.04 11.47
N GLY A 80 4.89 -1.94 10.59
CA GLY A 80 4.18 -3.18 10.24
C GLY A 80 3.95 -4.08 11.46
N PRO A 81 5.00 -4.59 12.11
CA PRO A 81 4.84 -5.46 13.29
C PRO A 81 4.00 -4.87 14.40
N ARG A 82 4.03 -3.55 14.61
CA ARG A 82 3.16 -2.86 15.58
C ARG A 82 1.69 -2.95 15.19
N ALA A 83 1.37 -2.64 13.93
CA ALA A 83 0.00 -2.71 13.43
C ALA A 83 -0.56 -4.13 13.48
N PHE A 84 0.22 -5.14 13.08
CA PHE A 84 -0.16 -6.55 13.16
C PHE A 84 -0.40 -7.00 14.60
N ALA A 85 0.51 -6.63 15.52
CA ALA A 85 0.39 -7.00 16.92
C ALA A 85 -0.85 -6.37 17.58
N GLU A 86 -1.16 -5.11 17.28
CA GLU A 86 -2.35 -4.44 17.82
C GLU A 86 -3.64 -5.03 17.23
N ALA A 87 -3.65 -5.31 15.93
CA ALA A 87 -4.80 -5.92 15.28
C ALA A 87 -5.03 -7.38 15.69
N GLY A 88 -4.01 -8.08 16.20
CA GLY A 88 -4.09 -9.49 16.55
C GLY A 88 -4.22 -10.43 15.35
N VAL A 89 -3.75 -10.01 14.17
CA VAL A 89 -3.82 -10.76 12.92
C VAL A 89 -2.43 -11.09 12.39
N THR A 90 -2.38 -12.04 11.45
CA THR A 90 -1.17 -12.48 10.76
C THR A 90 -1.18 -12.05 9.29
N HIS A 91 -0.08 -12.25 8.58
CA HIS A 91 0.01 -11.98 7.14
C HIS A 91 -0.98 -12.83 6.32
N ALA A 92 -1.31 -14.03 6.80
CA ALA A 92 -2.25 -14.92 6.13
C ALA A 92 -3.71 -14.45 6.21
N ASP A 93 -4.01 -13.55 7.13
CA ASP A 93 -5.35 -12.99 7.33
C ASP A 93 -5.60 -11.74 6.47
N ILE A 94 -4.58 -11.23 5.74
CA ILE A 94 -4.70 -10.05 4.90
C ILE A 94 -5.24 -10.42 3.52
N ASP A 95 -6.45 -9.97 3.20
CA ASP A 95 -7.11 -10.20 1.92
C ASP A 95 -6.72 -9.18 0.85
N TYR A 96 -6.32 -7.97 1.26
CA TYR A 96 -6.01 -6.88 0.35
C TYR A 96 -4.92 -5.98 0.92
N ALA A 97 -3.99 -5.54 0.06
CA ALA A 97 -2.95 -4.58 0.42
C ALA A 97 -3.01 -3.31 -0.44
N SER A 98 -3.09 -2.16 0.22
CA SER A 98 -2.97 -0.84 -0.41
C SER A 98 -1.72 -0.15 0.10
N ILE A 99 -0.65 -0.19 -0.69
CA ILE A 99 0.68 0.28 -0.31
C ILE A 99 1.10 1.43 -1.21
N TYR A 100 1.69 2.46 -0.63
CA TYR A 100 2.20 3.60 -1.40
C TYR A 100 3.34 3.17 -2.34
N ASP A 101 3.15 3.45 -3.61
CA ASP A 101 3.93 2.96 -4.73
C ASP A 101 4.45 4.11 -5.61
N SER A 102 5.38 4.89 -5.08
CA SER A 102 6.02 5.96 -5.85
C SER A 102 6.98 5.46 -6.92
N PHE A 103 7.55 4.28 -6.71
CA PHE A 103 8.42 3.56 -7.65
C PHE A 103 8.18 2.06 -7.50
N THR A 104 8.49 1.28 -8.53
CA THR A 104 8.42 -0.18 -8.46
C THR A 104 9.27 -0.74 -7.31
N ILE A 105 10.48 -0.24 -7.13
CA ILE A 105 11.36 -0.66 -6.02
C ILE A 105 10.78 -0.34 -4.64
N THR A 106 9.99 0.74 -4.50
CA THR A 106 9.34 1.08 -3.23
C THR A 106 8.34 -0.01 -2.81
N VAL A 107 7.64 -0.60 -3.78
CA VAL A 107 6.71 -1.72 -3.54
C VAL A 107 7.47 -2.94 -3.06
N VAL A 108 8.53 -3.32 -3.79
CA VAL A 108 9.36 -4.50 -3.47
C VAL A 108 9.92 -4.39 -2.05
N GLU A 109 10.57 -3.26 -1.75
CA GLU A 109 11.15 -3.01 -0.44
C GLU A 109 10.10 -3.03 0.68
N THR A 110 8.95 -2.40 0.46
CA THR A 110 7.90 -2.31 1.47
C THR A 110 7.25 -3.68 1.77
N ILE A 111 7.04 -4.52 0.76
CA ILE A 111 6.51 -5.88 0.94
C ILE A 111 7.44 -6.73 1.79
N GLU A 112 8.75 -6.63 1.54
CA GLU A 112 9.77 -7.29 2.36
C GLU A 112 9.76 -6.75 3.80
N ASP A 113 9.75 -5.45 3.97
CA ASP A 113 9.80 -4.78 5.27
C ASP A 113 8.54 -5.02 6.11
N LEU A 114 7.39 -5.16 5.47
CA LEU A 114 6.14 -5.55 6.12
C LEU A 114 6.12 -7.04 6.49
N GLY A 115 7.02 -7.86 5.94
CA GLY A 115 7.17 -9.27 6.28
C GLY A 115 6.36 -10.25 5.43
N PHE A 116 5.82 -9.84 4.28
CA PHE A 116 5.13 -10.75 3.36
C PHE A 116 6.08 -11.74 2.66
N CYS A 117 7.34 -11.38 2.56
CA CYS A 117 8.44 -12.26 2.13
C CYS A 117 9.73 -11.83 2.84
N LYS A 118 10.78 -12.65 2.70
CA LYS A 118 12.09 -12.31 3.28
C LYS A 118 12.76 -11.19 2.50
N LYS A 119 13.69 -10.52 3.16
CA LYS A 119 14.53 -9.49 2.52
C LYS A 119 15.32 -10.09 1.35
N GLY A 120 15.20 -9.42 0.19
CA GLY A 120 15.77 -9.88 -1.09
C GLY A 120 14.85 -10.80 -1.91
N GLU A 121 13.68 -11.18 -1.41
CA GLU A 121 12.73 -12.07 -2.11
C GLU A 121 11.54 -11.31 -2.73
N GLY A 122 11.42 -10.01 -2.52
CA GLY A 122 10.27 -9.22 -2.97
C GLY A 122 10.08 -9.22 -4.48
N GLY A 123 11.16 -9.24 -5.26
CA GLY A 123 11.10 -9.38 -6.71
C GLY A 123 10.48 -10.72 -7.13
N ALA A 124 10.92 -11.82 -6.52
CA ALA A 124 10.36 -13.16 -6.78
C ALA A 124 8.90 -13.26 -6.32
N PHE A 125 8.56 -12.64 -5.19
CA PHE A 125 7.20 -12.54 -4.69
C PHE A 125 6.29 -11.81 -5.70
N ALA A 126 6.70 -10.67 -6.22
CA ALA A 126 5.95 -9.95 -7.26
C ALA A 126 5.82 -10.76 -8.55
N ALA A 127 6.91 -11.41 -9.00
CA ALA A 127 6.94 -12.23 -10.21
C ALA A 127 6.05 -13.49 -10.11
N SER A 128 5.79 -14.00 -8.91
CA SER A 128 4.90 -15.15 -8.69
C SER A 128 3.43 -14.89 -9.08
N GLY A 129 3.07 -13.61 -9.24
CA GLY A 129 1.69 -13.19 -9.47
C GLY A 129 0.88 -12.98 -8.18
N ALA A 130 1.51 -13.07 -7.01
CA ALA A 130 0.83 -12.87 -5.73
C ALA A 130 0.10 -11.52 -5.64
N LEU A 131 0.65 -10.47 -6.28
CA LEU A 131 0.08 -9.12 -6.26
C LEU A 131 -1.06 -8.86 -7.25
N LYS A 132 -1.46 -9.86 -8.02
CA LYS A 132 -2.54 -9.70 -9.00
C LYS A 132 -3.89 -9.57 -8.31
N ALA A 133 -4.70 -8.62 -8.76
CA ALA A 133 -6.08 -8.47 -8.33
C ALA A 133 -7.05 -9.03 -9.41
N PRO A 134 -8.19 -9.61 -9.01
CA PRO A 134 -8.63 -9.82 -7.63
C PRO A 134 -8.12 -11.12 -6.98
N ASP A 135 -7.48 -12.05 -7.75
CA ASP A 135 -7.32 -13.46 -7.39
C ASP A 135 -5.89 -13.84 -6.94
N GLY A 136 -4.99 -12.87 -6.77
CA GLY A 136 -3.64 -13.12 -6.25
C GLY A 136 -3.63 -13.47 -4.76
N GLY A 137 -2.52 -13.99 -4.27
CA GLY A 137 -2.38 -14.31 -2.85
C GLY A 137 -2.33 -13.08 -1.93
N LEU A 138 -2.05 -11.90 -2.50
CA LEU A 138 -2.13 -10.59 -1.85
C LEU A 138 -2.56 -9.55 -2.89
N PRO A 139 -3.85 -9.47 -3.25
CA PRO A 139 -4.37 -8.49 -4.19
C PRO A 139 -3.92 -7.06 -3.80
N PHE A 140 -3.42 -6.30 -4.79
CA PHE A 140 -2.63 -5.12 -4.52
C PHE A 140 -3.09 -3.90 -5.33
N ASN A 141 -3.19 -2.73 -4.69
CA ASN A 141 -3.40 -1.41 -5.31
C ASN A 141 -4.43 -1.41 -6.46
N THR A 142 -5.63 -1.90 -6.19
CA THR A 142 -6.71 -2.10 -7.17
C THR A 142 -7.19 -0.82 -7.85
N ASP A 143 -6.94 0.34 -7.26
CA ASP A 143 -7.20 1.65 -7.85
C ASP A 143 -6.14 2.09 -8.89
N GLY A 144 -5.14 1.24 -9.15
CA GLY A 144 -4.00 1.52 -10.02
C GLY A 144 -2.81 2.16 -9.32
N GLY A 145 -2.97 2.48 -8.04
CA GLY A 145 -1.90 3.03 -7.22
C GLY A 145 -1.29 4.32 -7.75
N GLY A 146 -0.16 4.69 -7.22
CA GLY A 146 0.65 5.82 -7.67
C GLY A 146 1.34 5.55 -9.01
N LEU A 147 1.67 4.30 -9.31
CA LEU A 147 2.34 3.94 -10.56
C LEU A 147 1.45 4.14 -11.80
N CYS A 148 0.12 3.96 -11.67
CA CYS A 148 -0.77 3.98 -12.83
C CYS A 148 -1.83 5.07 -12.80
N ASN A 149 -2.26 5.55 -11.62
CA ASN A 149 -3.48 6.35 -11.54
C ASN A 149 -3.42 7.58 -10.62
N ASN A 150 -2.95 7.46 -9.38
CA ASN A 150 -3.17 8.47 -8.36
C ASN A 150 -1.93 8.78 -7.53
N HIS A 151 -1.10 9.67 -8.02
CA HIS A 151 0.04 10.20 -7.26
C HIS A 151 -0.01 11.73 -7.15
N PRO A 152 -0.93 12.28 -6.32
CA PRO A 152 -1.03 13.72 -6.09
C PRO A 152 0.02 14.20 -5.08
N ALA A 153 1.29 13.96 -5.36
CA ALA A 153 2.45 14.33 -4.54
C ALA A 153 2.29 13.89 -3.07
N PHE A 154 2.33 14.82 -2.12
CA PHE A 154 2.27 14.53 -0.68
C PHE A 154 0.91 13.98 -0.18
N ARG A 155 -0.08 13.80 -1.07
CA ARG A 155 -1.44 13.35 -0.69
C ARG A 155 -1.74 11.91 -1.09
N GLY A 156 -0.78 11.18 -1.66
CA GLY A 156 -0.96 9.80 -2.13
C GLY A 156 -1.36 8.80 -1.04
N GLY A 157 -1.01 9.05 0.21
CA GLY A 157 -1.36 8.16 1.32
C GLY A 157 -2.86 8.04 1.59
N ILE A 158 -3.63 9.11 1.41
CA ILE A 158 -5.08 9.07 1.67
C ILE A 158 -5.83 8.19 0.66
N THR A 159 -5.35 8.12 -0.58
CA THR A 159 -5.98 7.28 -1.61
C THR A 159 -5.87 5.79 -1.27
N LYS A 160 -4.82 5.40 -0.57
CA LYS A 160 -4.61 4.03 -0.10
C LYS A 160 -5.69 3.61 0.89
N VAL A 161 -6.00 4.48 1.85
CA VAL A 161 -7.07 4.23 2.84
C VAL A 161 -8.44 4.20 2.15
N ILE A 162 -8.69 5.12 1.21
CA ILE A 162 -9.98 5.18 0.50
C ILE A 162 -10.23 3.88 -0.27
N GLU A 163 -9.24 3.38 -1.00
CA GLU A 163 -9.42 2.14 -1.77
C GLU A 163 -9.58 0.93 -0.85
N ALA A 164 -8.82 0.85 0.25
CA ALA A 164 -8.99 -0.22 1.23
C ALA A 164 -10.42 -0.23 1.83
N VAL A 165 -10.95 0.95 2.19
CA VAL A 165 -12.32 1.06 2.67
C VAL A 165 -13.33 0.64 1.60
N ARG A 166 -13.10 0.98 0.33
CA ARG A 166 -13.98 0.53 -0.77
C ARG A 166 -13.96 -0.99 -0.93
N GLN A 167 -12.79 -1.61 -0.85
CA GLN A 167 -12.66 -3.08 -0.91
C GLN A 167 -13.43 -3.75 0.22
N LEU A 168 -13.21 -3.31 1.46
CA LEU A 168 -13.90 -3.82 2.65
C LEU A 168 -15.42 -3.66 2.59
N ARG A 169 -15.90 -2.59 1.96
CA ARG A 169 -17.34 -2.30 1.83
C ARG A 169 -18.00 -2.98 0.63
N GLY A 170 -17.21 -3.61 -0.26
CA GLY A 170 -17.70 -4.15 -1.53
C GLY A 170 -18.07 -3.06 -2.55
N GLU A 171 -17.46 -1.89 -2.47
CA GLU A 171 -17.73 -0.70 -3.30
C GLU A 171 -16.58 -0.38 -4.27
N ALA A 172 -15.58 -1.24 -4.39
CA ALA A 172 -14.52 -1.07 -5.36
C ALA A 172 -15.01 -1.33 -6.80
N ASN A 173 -14.17 -1.05 -7.78
CA ASN A 173 -14.51 -1.38 -9.17
C ASN A 173 -14.77 -2.89 -9.28
N PRO A 174 -15.92 -3.32 -9.82
CA PRO A 174 -16.30 -4.74 -9.88
C PRO A 174 -15.26 -5.66 -10.54
N GLN A 175 -14.45 -5.13 -11.47
CA GLN A 175 -13.41 -5.92 -12.15
C GLN A 175 -12.21 -6.26 -11.26
N VAL A 176 -12.03 -5.52 -10.17
CA VAL A 176 -10.90 -5.66 -9.25
C VAL A 176 -11.35 -5.73 -7.79
N GLN A 177 -12.65 -5.88 -7.56
CA GLN A 177 -13.18 -6.13 -6.22
C GLN A 177 -12.67 -7.48 -5.72
N VAL A 178 -11.96 -7.48 -4.61
CA VAL A 178 -11.47 -8.69 -3.95
C VAL A 178 -12.66 -9.40 -3.33
N PRO A 179 -12.88 -10.69 -3.67
CA PRO A 179 -13.96 -11.47 -3.06
C PRO A 179 -13.70 -11.65 -1.56
N ASN A 180 -14.76 -11.53 -0.74
CA ASN A 180 -14.70 -11.76 0.71
C ASN A 180 -13.57 -11.00 1.41
N CYS A 181 -13.34 -9.74 1.01
CA CYS A 181 -12.32 -8.90 1.61
C CYS A 181 -12.76 -8.47 3.01
N GLU A 182 -12.24 -9.12 4.04
CA GLU A 182 -12.57 -8.86 5.44
C GLU A 182 -11.50 -8.03 6.14
N ILE A 183 -10.23 -8.23 5.80
CA ILE A 183 -9.08 -7.53 6.41
C ILE A 183 -8.19 -6.93 5.32
N ALA A 184 -7.92 -5.64 5.44
CA ALA A 184 -7.08 -4.90 4.52
C ALA A 184 -5.89 -4.25 5.23
N LEU A 185 -4.70 -4.35 4.63
CA LEU A 185 -3.53 -3.62 5.05
C LEU A 185 -3.39 -2.35 4.23
N VAL A 186 -3.14 -1.24 4.90
CA VAL A 186 -2.79 0.05 4.27
C VAL A 186 -1.41 0.48 4.75
N HIS A 187 -0.55 0.88 3.81
CA HIS A 187 0.76 1.41 4.17
C HIS A 187 1.10 2.65 3.37
N GLY A 188 1.61 3.65 4.08
CA GLY A 188 2.14 4.88 3.50
C GLY A 188 3.57 5.13 3.96
N THR A 189 4.42 5.53 3.03
CA THR A 189 5.77 6.01 3.32
C THR A 189 5.99 7.39 2.71
N GLY A 190 6.76 8.21 3.37
CA GLY A 190 7.00 9.58 2.91
C GLY A 190 8.03 10.32 3.73
N GLY A 191 8.09 11.63 3.50
CA GLY A 191 9.13 12.46 4.08
C GLY A 191 10.49 12.24 3.40
N SER A 192 11.41 13.18 3.57
CA SER A 192 12.72 13.10 2.95
C SER A 192 13.76 13.81 3.82
N ILE A 193 14.49 13.01 4.58
CA ILE A 193 15.77 13.42 5.17
C ILE A 193 16.79 12.41 4.68
N ALA A 194 17.33 12.63 3.49
CA ALA A 194 18.27 11.76 2.77
C ALA A 194 17.76 10.31 2.51
N THR A 195 16.60 9.95 2.99
CA THR A 195 15.89 8.69 2.77
C THR A 195 14.39 8.92 2.96
N ARG A 196 13.54 7.96 2.58
CA ARG A 196 12.15 7.95 3.00
C ARG A 196 12.08 7.62 4.48
N MET A 197 11.72 8.61 5.28
CA MET A 197 11.88 8.52 6.72
C MET A 197 10.61 8.12 7.45
N GLY A 198 9.45 8.55 7.00
CA GLY A 198 8.17 8.28 7.65
C GLY A 198 7.49 7.04 7.10
N SER A 199 6.95 6.20 7.96
CA SER A 199 6.14 5.05 7.61
C SER A 199 4.96 4.93 8.54
N ALA A 200 3.77 4.68 7.99
CA ALA A 200 2.56 4.43 8.73
C ALA A 200 1.84 3.21 8.15
N THR A 201 1.46 2.29 9.01
CA THR A 201 0.73 1.07 8.66
C THR A 201 -0.59 1.04 9.41
N LEU A 202 -1.68 0.74 8.71
CA LEU A 202 -3.00 0.49 9.29
C LEU A 202 -3.46 -0.91 8.89
N ILE A 203 -4.10 -1.59 9.83
CA ILE A 203 -4.90 -2.79 9.55
C ILE A 203 -6.36 -2.39 9.73
N LEU A 204 -7.13 -2.57 8.68
CA LEU A 204 -8.55 -2.25 8.65
C LEU A 204 -9.36 -3.54 8.50
N GLY A 205 -10.49 -3.62 9.16
CA GLY A 205 -11.42 -4.74 9.04
C GLY A 205 -12.82 -4.29 8.64
N GLN A 206 -13.63 -5.22 8.15
CA GLN A 206 -15.07 -5.00 8.03
C GLN A 206 -15.70 -4.71 9.41
N GLU A 207 -16.92 -4.20 9.42
CA GLU A 207 -17.62 -3.84 10.65
C GLU A 207 -17.83 -5.05 11.57
N ASP A 208 -17.98 -6.23 10.99
CA ASP A 208 -18.22 -7.50 11.70
C ASP A 208 -16.96 -8.37 11.86
N ALA A 209 -15.79 -7.88 11.41
CA ALA A 209 -14.50 -8.57 11.53
C ALA A 209 -13.89 -8.47 12.93
#